data_96aa1805880f9facc8e4f4daf3c1ecf8
#
_entry.id   96aa1805880f9facc8e4f4daf3c1ecf8
#
_cell.length_a   1.000
_cell.length_b   1.000
_cell.length_c   1.000
_cell.angle_alpha   90.00
_cell.angle_beta   90.00
_cell.angle_gamma   90.00
#
_symmetry.space_group_name_H-M   'P 1'
#
loop_
_entity.id
_entity.type
_entity.pdbx_description
1 polymer ?
#
loop_
_entity_poly.entity_id
_entity_poly.type
_entity_poly.pdbx_seq_one_letter_code
_entity_poly.pdbx_strand_id
1 'polypeptide(L)'
;MFLRMQRRHALLAMVLPHVLLVLLPLVSQVWSGGWAAFGLLFVASTLVGCMGVTVGLHRYFSHRSFKAPREMHRLIGIVSCMAAQGPVTYWVALHRLHHTFSDEPGDPHSPNPRAWKMPDTLSGRLRAFWQGHCGWVWRHDVPMPTRYARDLMSDPVMAWVDRRYPVWVLLSVLIPTAFGAWYQGGWSGALWGFYWGAVVRLVIVHHMIWIVNSLSHTWGRRGSDTTDTSRNLWLLALVTFGEGWHNNHHARPTLARMGWNWRQPDPGWWFICSLQRMGLVHSVKG
;
A
#
# COMPACT_ATOMS: atom_id res chain seq x y z
N MET A 1 19.35 -12.98 7.27
CA MET A 1 18.43 -12.55 8.35
C MET A 1 17.21 -11.82 7.80
N PHE A 2 17.36 -10.74 7.05
CA PHE A 2 16.26 -9.91 6.54
C PHE A 2 15.26 -10.66 5.66
N LEU A 3 15.68 -11.49 4.73
CA LEU A 3 14.79 -12.27 3.88
C LEU A 3 13.88 -13.23 4.68
N ARG A 4 14.41 -13.82 5.78
CA ARG A 4 13.58 -14.64 6.68
C ARG A 4 12.51 -13.82 7.39
N MET A 5 12.83 -12.59 7.78
CA MET A 5 11.84 -11.67 8.39
C MET A 5 10.78 -11.26 7.38
N GLN A 6 11.18 -10.93 6.15
CA GLN A 6 10.27 -10.63 5.06
C GLN A 6 9.31 -11.80 4.79
N ARG A 7 9.81 -13.02 4.68
CA ARG A 7 8.98 -14.23 4.47
C ARG A 7 8.03 -14.51 5.63
N ARG A 8 8.48 -14.32 6.89
CA ARG A 8 7.60 -14.44 8.06
C ARG A 8 6.49 -13.38 8.04
N HIS A 9 6.84 -12.14 7.73
CA HIS A 9 5.87 -11.07 7.55
C HIS A 9 4.85 -11.43 6.45
N ALA A 10 5.32 -11.91 5.29
CA ALA A 10 4.45 -12.33 4.20
C ALA A 10 3.49 -13.46 4.62
N LEU A 11 3.98 -14.46 5.37
CA LEU A 11 3.11 -15.52 5.88
C LEU A 11 2.02 -14.98 6.80
N LEU A 12 2.34 -14.09 7.73
CA LEU A 12 1.40 -13.60 8.73
C LEU A 12 0.48 -12.47 8.21
N ALA A 13 1.02 -11.51 7.44
CA ALA A 13 0.27 -10.34 7.01
C ALA A 13 -0.38 -10.51 5.64
N MET A 14 0.11 -11.44 4.82
CA MET A 14 -0.39 -11.66 3.47
C MET A 14 -1.08 -13.03 3.36
N VAL A 15 -0.36 -14.16 3.57
CA VAL A 15 -0.94 -15.50 3.34
C VAL A 15 -2.03 -15.82 4.35
N LEU A 16 -1.81 -15.59 5.64
CA LEU A 16 -2.79 -15.91 6.68
C LEU A 16 -4.15 -15.25 6.46
N PRO A 17 -4.26 -13.94 6.12
CA PRO A 17 -5.55 -13.35 5.80
C PRO A 17 -6.27 -14.03 4.62
N HIS A 18 -5.53 -14.46 3.57
CA HIS A 18 -6.13 -15.20 2.45
C HIS A 18 -6.66 -16.56 2.86
N VAL A 19 -5.92 -17.30 3.71
CA VAL A 19 -6.38 -18.58 4.26
C VAL A 19 -7.62 -18.38 5.11
N LEU A 20 -7.63 -17.36 5.99
CA LEU A 20 -8.79 -17.04 6.81
C LEU A 20 -9.99 -16.60 5.96
N LEU A 21 -9.77 -15.91 4.84
CA LEU A 21 -10.85 -15.49 3.93
C LEU A 21 -11.65 -16.68 3.39
N VAL A 22 -11.02 -17.85 3.20
CA VAL A 22 -11.72 -19.08 2.76
C VAL A 22 -12.78 -19.53 3.78
N LEU A 23 -12.61 -19.18 5.06
CA LEU A 23 -13.57 -19.50 6.11
C LEU A 23 -14.75 -18.50 6.20
N LEU A 24 -14.72 -17.42 5.41
CA LEU A 24 -15.77 -16.39 5.45
C LEU A 24 -17.20 -16.94 5.23
N PRO A 25 -17.46 -17.91 4.33
CA PRO A 25 -18.79 -18.48 4.17
C PRO A 25 -19.31 -19.17 5.44
N LEU A 26 -18.43 -19.81 6.22
CA LEU A 26 -18.78 -20.43 7.50
C LEU A 26 -19.08 -19.37 8.57
N VAL A 27 -18.26 -18.33 8.62
CA VAL A 27 -18.44 -17.21 9.55
C VAL A 27 -19.72 -16.44 9.24
N SER A 28 -20.06 -16.27 7.96
CA SER A 28 -21.26 -15.55 7.53
C SER A 28 -22.57 -16.25 7.95
N GLN A 29 -22.56 -17.55 8.20
CA GLN A 29 -23.74 -18.29 8.70
C GLN A 29 -24.06 -17.95 10.17
N VAL A 30 -23.06 -17.54 10.94
CA VAL A 30 -23.21 -17.16 12.36
C VAL A 30 -23.60 -15.69 12.50
N TRP A 31 -23.66 -14.95 11.37
CA TRP A 31 -23.71 -13.50 11.41
C TRP A 31 -24.60 -12.89 10.32
N SER A 32 -25.40 -11.89 10.71
CA SER A 32 -26.35 -11.19 9.84
C SER A 32 -25.95 -9.72 9.53
N GLY A 33 -24.66 -9.42 9.42
CA GLY A 33 -24.10 -8.08 9.44
C GLY A 33 -24.43 -7.12 8.29
N GLY A 34 -25.01 -7.59 7.20
CA GLY A 34 -25.56 -6.75 6.12
C GLY A 34 -24.67 -5.57 5.67
N TRP A 35 -25.30 -4.44 5.37
CA TRP A 35 -24.64 -3.22 4.87
C TRP A 35 -23.63 -2.57 5.82
N ALA A 36 -23.76 -2.76 7.14
CA ALA A 36 -22.80 -2.26 8.12
C ALA A 36 -21.40 -2.89 7.96
N ALA A 37 -21.32 -4.15 7.50
CA ALA A 37 -20.06 -4.80 7.20
C ALA A 37 -19.32 -4.12 6.04
N PHE A 38 -20.04 -3.80 4.98
CA PHE A 38 -19.48 -3.05 3.84
C PHE A 38 -19.06 -1.65 4.25
N GLY A 39 -19.84 -0.98 5.10
CA GLY A 39 -19.48 0.32 5.66
C GLY A 39 -18.17 0.28 6.45
N LEU A 40 -18.01 -0.69 7.34
CA LEU A 40 -16.76 -0.87 8.09
C LEU A 40 -15.58 -1.22 7.18
N LEU A 41 -15.77 -2.11 6.22
CA LEU A 41 -14.75 -2.44 5.23
C LEU A 41 -14.31 -1.21 4.45
N PHE A 42 -15.26 -0.41 3.96
CA PHE A 42 -14.99 0.82 3.22
C PHE A 42 -14.20 1.82 4.05
N VAL A 43 -14.63 2.11 5.27
CA VAL A 43 -13.94 3.04 6.19
C VAL A 43 -12.53 2.52 6.50
N ALA A 44 -12.37 1.27 6.90
CA ALA A 44 -11.08 0.70 7.22
C ALA A 44 -10.13 0.69 6.00
N SER A 45 -10.62 0.32 4.82
CA SER A 45 -9.84 0.34 3.58
C SER A 45 -9.44 1.75 3.18
N THR A 46 -10.35 2.72 3.32
CA THR A 46 -10.09 4.12 3.01
C THR A 46 -9.04 4.70 3.95
N LEU A 47 -9.19 4.52 5.25
CA LEU A 47 -8.24 5.04 6.22
C LEU A 47 -6.85 4.40 6.08
N VAL A 48 -6.78 3.09 6.00
CA VAL A 48 -5.50 2.38 5.95
C VAL A 48 -4.89 2.42 4.55
N GLY A 49 -5.67 2.25 3.49
CA GLY A 49 -5.19 2.30 2.11
C GLY A 49 -4.77 3.71 1.70
N CYS A 50 -5.68 4.68 1.81
CA CYS A 50 -5.41 6.06 1.40
C CYS A 50 -4.39 6.75 2.30
N MET A 51 -4.62 6.75 3.62
CA MET A 51 -3.73 7.40 4.58
C MET A 51 -2.39 6.68 4.71
N GLY A 52 -2.45 5.35 4.93
CA GLY A 52 -1.27 4.57 5.24
C GLY A 52 -0.37 4.38 4.03
N VAL A 53 -0.91 3.94 2.89
CA VAL A 53 -0.07 3.60 1.72
C VAL A 53 0.05 4.78 0.77
N THR A 54 -1.05 5.24 0.19
CA THR A 54 -1.04 6.23 -0.89
C THR A 54 -0.51 7.57 -0.44
N VAL A 55 -0.98 8.08 0.70
CA VAL A 55 -0.56 9.39 1.23
C VAL A 55 0.68 9.24 2.10
N GLY A 56 0.72 8.25 3.00
CA GLY A 56 1.81 8.06 3.95
C GLY A 56 3.06 7.46 3.31
N LEU A 57 3.06 6.14 3.04
CA LEU A 57 4.25 5.43 2.54
C LEU A 57 4.74 6.00 1.21
N HIS A 58 3.82 6.24 0.29
CA HIS A 58 4.15 6.62 -1.08
C HIS A 58 4.48 8.12 -1.21
N ARG A 59 3.47 9.00 -1.13
CA ARG A 59 3.67 10.43 -1.41
C ARG A 59 4.48 11.14 -0.34
N TYR A 60 4.26 10.84 0.94
CA TYR A 60 4.94 11.51 2.05
C TYR A 60 6.35 10.98 2.27
N PHE A 61 6.50 9.71 2.65
CA PHE A 61 7.79 9.15 3.04
C PHE A 61 8.70 8.84 1.86
N SER A 62 8.18 8.27 0.75
CA SER A 62 9.03 7.92 -0.40
C SER A 62 9.42 9.14 -1.22
N HIS A 63 8.43 9.95 -1.61
CA HIS A 63 8.64 11.05 -2.56
C HIS A 63 8.77 12.43 -1.93
N ARG A 64 8.51 12.56 -0.60
CA ARG A 64 8.58 13.83 0.11
C ARG A 64 7.79 14.93 -0.59
N SER A 65 6.58 14.59 -1.04
CA SER A 65 5.71 15.46 -1.82
C SER A 65 5.11 16.61 -1.00
N PHE A 66 5.15 16.51 0.32
CA PHE A 66 4.73 17.55 1.26
C PHE A 66 5.45 17.39 2.59
N LYS A 67 5.25 18.34 3.51
CA LYS A 67 5.82 18.34 4.86
C LYS A 67 4.73 18.32 5.91
N ALA A 68 5.04 17.84 7.11
CA ALA A 68 4.13 17.76 8.25
C ALA A 68 4.84 18.14 9.56
N PRO A 69 4.13 18.73 10.54
CA PRO A 69 4.64 18.87 11.91
C PRO A 69 4.95 17.51 12.55
N ARG A 70 5.80 17.51 13.57
CA ARG A 70 6.33 16.28 14.19
C ARG A 70 5.25 15.28 14.62
N GLU A 71 4.16 15.73 15.19
CA GLU A 71 3.10 14.83 15.65
C GLU A 71 2.31 14.22 14.48
N MET A 72 2.04 15.02 13.43
CA MET A 72 1.43 14.51 12.22
C MET A 72 2.37 13.54 11.48
N HIS A 73 3.68 13.84 11.42
CA HIS A 73 4.68 12.93 10.89
C HIS A 73 4.68 11.58 11.60
N ARG A 74 4.60 11.58 12.95
CA ARG A 74 4.44 10.35 13.76
C ARG A 74 3.14 9.61 13.43
N LEU A 75 2.02 10.34 13.39
CA LEU A 75 0.70 9.76 13.09
C LEU A 75 0.65 9.13 11.70
N ILE A 76 1.17 9.82 10.67
CA ILE A 76 1.27 9.26 9.32
C ILE A 76 2.09 7.97 9.35
N GLY A 77 3.22 7.93 10.06
CA GLY A 77 4.03 6.72 10.19
C GLY A 77 3.30 5.56 10.85
N ILE A 78 2.56 5.82 11.93
CA ILE A 78 1.74 4.81 12.62
C ILE A 78 0.67 4.24 11.68
N VAL A 79 -0.12 5.12 11.05
CA VAL A 79 -1.19 4.71 10.12
C VAL A 79 -0.62 3.97 8.92
N SER A 80 0.56 4.37 8.43
CA SER A 80 1.29 3.65 7.39
C SER A 80 1.64 2.21 7.80
N CYS A 81 2.11 2.01 9.02
CA CYS A 81 2.39 0.67 9.56
C CYS A 81 1.12 -0.18 9.72
N MET A 82 -0.04 0.43 10.02
CA MET A 82 -1.33 -0.25 10.13
C MET A 82 -1.83 -0.83 8.79
N ALA A 83 -1.27 -0.38 7.67
CA ALA A 83 -1.51 -0.99 6.35
C ALA A 83 -0.91 -2.38 6.20
N ALA A 84 -0.05 -2.81 7.14
CA ALA A 84 0.64 -4.09 7.16
C ALA A 84 1.48 -4.40 5.90
N GLN A 85 2.05 -3.33 5.28
CA GLN A 85 2.94 -3.43 4.11
C GLN A 85 4.43 -3.54 4.50
N GLY A 86 4.74 -3.62 5.77
CA GLY A 86 6.07 -3.55 6.35
C GLY A 86 6.35 -2.24 7.09
N PRO A 87 7.46 -2.17 7.84
CA PRO A 87 7.94 -0.92 8.44
C PRO A 87 8.13 0.18 7.40
N VAL A 88 7.95 1.45 7.79
CA VAL A 88 8.06 2.60 6.88
C VAL A 88 9.40 2.60 6.14
N THR A 89 10.51 2.44 6.86
CA THR A 89 11.86 2.43 6.27
C THR A 89 12.06 1.30 5.26
N TYR A 90 11.50 0.12 5.52
CA TYR A 90 11.55 -1.01 4.59
C TYR A 90 10.79 -0.71 3.31
N TRP A 91 9.54 -0.26 3.41
CA TRP A 91 8.68 0.01 2.27
C TRP A 91 9.26 1.12 1.38
N VAL A 92 9.73 2.20 1.99
CA VAL A 92 10.36 3.33 1.30
C VAL A 92 11.63 2.90 0.57
N ALA A 93 12.47 2.07 1.20
CA ALA A 93 13.67 1.55 0.54
C ALA A 93 13.33 0.71 -0.69
N LEU A 94 12.30 -0.14 -0.59
CA LEU A 94 11.80 -0.96 -1.69
C LEU A 94 11.27 -0.10 -2.85
N HIS A 95 10.45 0.90 -2.53
CA HIS A 95 9.83 1.77 -3.52
C HIS A 95 10.84 2.68 -4.23
N ARG A 96 11.80 3.24 -3.50
CA ARG A 96 12.87 4.05 -4.12
C ARG A 96 13.83 3.18 -4.96
N LEU A 97 14.04 1.92 -4.59
CA LEU A 97 14.74 0.94 -5.42
C LEU A 97 13.97 0.70 -6.73
N HIS A 98 12.65 0.52 -6.67
CA HIS A 98 11.80 0.40 -7.84
C HIS A 98 11.97 1.61 -8.79
N HIS A 99 11.85 2.84 -8.29
CA HIS A 99 12.07 4.04 -9.12
C HIS A 99 13.49 4.13 -9.71
N THR A 100 14.49 3.55 -9.05
CA THR A 100 15.87 3.54 -9.57
C THR A 100 16.04 2.57 -10.75
N PHE A 101 15.34 1.44 -10.72
CA PHE A 101 15.48 0.35 -11.68
C PHE A 101 14.17 -0.03 -12.36
N SER A 102 13.21 0.88 -12.43
CA SER A 102 11.86 0.58 -12.93
C SER A 102 11.88 -0.21 -14.24
N ASP A 103 11.31 -1.42 -14.22
CA ASP A 103 11.25 -2.39 -15.32
C ASP A 103 12.60 -2.95 -15.84
N GLU A 104 13.69 -2.66 -15.13
CA GLU A 104 15.02 -3.15 -15.45
C GLU A 104 15.49 -4.23 -14.44
N PRO A 105 16.54 -4.99 -14.74
CA PRO A 105 17.14 -5.91 -13.76
C PRO A 105 17.51 -5.18 -12.47
N GLY A 106 16.96 -5.64 -11.35
CA GLY A 106 17.10 -4.98 -10.04
C GLY A 106 15.81 -4.35 -9.52
N ASP A 107 14.78 -4.22 -10.38
CA ASP A 107 13.44 -3.82 -9.94
C ASP A 107 12.83 -4.93 -9.06
N PRO A 108 12.41 -4.60 -7.82
CA PRO A 108 11.88 -5.61 -6.90
C PRO A 108 10.55 -6.21 -7.34
N HIS A 109 9.74 -5.52 -8.13
CA HIS A 109 8.36 -5.93 -8.42
C HIS A 109 7.86 -5.57 -9.82
N SER A 110 8.73 -5.53 -10.81
CA SER A 110 8.31 -5.33 -12.19
C SER A 110 7.51 -6.51 -12.74
N PRO A 111 6.42 -6.27 -13.50
CA PRO A 111 5.75 -7.30 -14.29
C PRO A 111 6.42 -7.54 -15.64
N ASN A 112 7.52 -6.85 -15.95
CA ASN A 112 8.23 -6.96 -17.21
C ASN A 112 9.17 -8.20 -17.20
N PRO A 113 9.09 -9.12 -18.19
CA PRO A 113 10.01 -10.27 -18.29
C PRO A 113 11.48 -9.88 -18.27
N ARG A 114 11.83 -8.73 -18.86
CA ARG A 114 13.20 -8.22 -18.91
C ARG A 114 13.82 -8.02 -17.52
N ALA A 115 13.04 -7.49 -16.57
CA ALA A 115 13.51 -7.27 -15.19
C ALA A 115 13.97 -8.57 -14.50
N TRP A 116 13.41 -9.70 -14.92
CA TRP A 116 13.68 -11.03 -14.36
C TRP A 116 14.52 -11.92 -15.27
N LYS A 117 15.03 -11.39 -16.39
CA LYS A 117 15.73 -12.16 -17.42
C LYS A 117 14.92 -13.37 -17.93
N MET A 118 13.60 -13.21 -18.01
CA MET A 118 12.68 -14.21 -18.56
C MET A 118 12.49 -14.02 -20.07
N PRO A 119 12.21 -15.09 -20.83
CA PRO A 119 11.90 -14.96 -22.25
C PRO A 119 10.60 -14.20 -22.47
N ASP A 120 10.52 -13.40 -23.55
CA ASP A 120 9.31 -12.66 -23.94
C ASP A 120 8.29 -13.56 -24.65
N THR A 121 7.86 -14.61 -23.98
CA THR A 121 6.79 -15.53 -24.34
C THR A 121 5.57 -15.32 -23.45
N LEU A 122 4.42 -15.87 -23.82
CA LEU A 122 3.23 -15.79 -22.97
C LEU A 122 3.50 -16.32 -21.55
N SER A 123 4.17 -17.45 -21.43
CA SER A 123 4.54 -18.02 -20.11
C SER A 123 5.51 -17.14 -19.34
N GLY A 124 6.46 -16.51 -20.02
CA GLY A 124 7.40 -15.56 -19.40
C GLY A 124 6.68 -14.31 -18.92
N ARG A 125 5.78 -13.76 -19.72
CA ARG A 125 4.95 -12.58 -19.35
C ARG A 125 4.03 -12.88 -18.16
N LEU A 126 3.37 -14.04 -18.13
CA LEU A 126 2.52 -14.46 -17.00
C LEU A 126 3.33 -14.63 -15.71
N ARG A 127 4.53 -15.24 -15.81
CA ARG A 127 5.43 -15.38 -14.66
C ARG A 127 5.94 -14.03 -14.17
N ALA A 128 6.32 -13.12 -15.07
CA ALA A 128 6.76 -11.78 -14.70
C ALA A 128 5.62 -10.97 -14.08
N PHE A 129 4.40 -11.06 -14.64
CA PHE A 129 3.22 -10.43 -14.05
C PHE A 129 2.97 -10.92 -12.61
N TRP A 130 3.05 -12.24 -12.38
CA TRP A 130 2.95 -12.82 -11.05
C TRP A 130 4.05 -12.30 -10.10
N GLN A 131 5.29 -12.18 -10.60
CA GLN A 131 6.39 -11.59 -9.82
C GLN A 131 6.10 -10.14 -9.46
N GLY A 132 5.67 -9.31 -10.40
CA GLY A 132 5.30 -7.91 -10.16
C GLY A 132 4.12 -7.76 -9.23
N HIS A 133 3.16 -8.69 -9.27
CA HIS A 133 1.98 -8.65 -8.41
C HIS A 133 2.32 -9.04 -6.96
N CYS A 134 2.74 -10.27 -6.71
CA CYS A 134 2.97 -10.76 -5.33
C CYS A 134 4.16 -11.72 -5.18
N GLY A 135 4.69 -12.26 -6.27
CA GLY A 135 5.77 -13.25 -6.22
C GLY A 135 7.11 -12.70 -5.72
N TRP A 136 7.32 -11.39 -5.91
CA TRP A 136 8.52 -10.68 -5.49
C TRP A 136 8.83 -10.82 -3.99
N VAL A 137 7.81 -10.88 -3.14
CA VAL A 137 7.94 -11.01 -1.68
C VAL A 137 8.76 -12.24 -1.28
N TRP A 138 8.75 -13.28 -2.10
CA TRP A 138 9.44 -14.55 -1.82
C TRP A 138 10.85 -14.63 -2.41
N ARG A 139 11.16 -13.81 -3.40
CA ARG A 139 12.36 -13.96 -4.24
C ARG A 139 13.29 -12.78 -4.23
N HIS A 140 12.76 -11.56 -4.05
CA HIS A 140 13.62 -10.37 -4.08
C HIS A 140 14.32 -10.16 -2.74
N ASP A 141 15.61 -9.81 -2.80
CA ASP A 141 16.36 -9.43 -1.61
C ASP A 141 15.86 -8.11 -1.03
N VAL A 142 15.86 -8.01 0.29
CA VAL A 142 15.50 -6.77 0.98
C VAL A 142 16.51 -5.69 0.64
N PRO A 143 16.09 -4.56 0.05
CA PRO A 143 17.00 -3.46 -0.26
C PRO A 143 17.66 -2.92 1.01
N MET A 144 18.90 -2.48 0.90
CA MET A 144 19.61 -1.88 2.04
C MET A 144 19.03 -0.50 2.39
N PRO A 145 18.39 -0.34 3.57
CA PRO A 145 17.79 0.95 3.94
C PRO A 145 18.83 2.06 4.05
N THR A 146 20.07 1.72 4.41
CA THR A 146 21.20 2.69 4.47
C THR A 146 21.49 3.34 3.12
N ARG A 147 21.10 2.71 2.00
CA ARG A 147 21.25 3.26 0.65
C ARG A 147 20.01 4.04 0.21
N TYR A 148 18.82 3.46 0.39
CA TYR A 148 17.58 3.96 -0.22
C TYR A 148 16.68 4.74 0.74
N ALA A 149 16.85 4.59 2.06
CA ALA A 149 16.02 5.25 3.08
C ALA A 149 16.88 5.84 4.25
N ARG A 150 18.08 6.32 3.93
CA ARG A 150 19.03 6.87 4.93
C ARG A 150 18.43 8.00 5.77
N ASP A 151 17.64 8.85 5.14
CA ASP A 151 16.91 9.92 5.79
C ASP A 151 15.98 9.44 6.91
N LEU A 152 15.25 8.36 6.67
CA LEU A 152 14.32 7.77 7.66
C LEU A 152 15.07 7.01 8.75
N MET A 153 16.20 6.40 8.41
CA MET A 153 17.05 5.74 9.42
C MET A 153 17.65 6.73 10.43
N SER A 154 17.91 7.95 10.01
CA SER A 154 18.42 9.02 10.87
C SER A 154 17.30 9.76 11.64
N ASP A 155 16.05 9.43 11.37
CA ASP A 155 14.89 10.06 12.02
C ASP A 155 14.50 9.28 13.29
N PRO A 156 14.63 9.88 14.48
CA PRO A 156 14.30 9.19 15.74
C PRO A 156 12.82 8.88 15.88
N VAL A 157 11.93 9.67 15.23
CA VAL A 157 10.49 9.40 15.24
C VAL A 157 10.20 8.15 14.43
N MET A 158 10.78 8.03 13.22
CA MET A 158 10.61 6.85 12.40
C MET A 158 11.26 5.61 13.01
N ALA A 159 12.42 5.74 13.60
CA ALA A 159 13.06 4.65 14.35
C ALA A 159 12.17 4.15 15.50
N TRP A 160 11.44 5.04 16.17
CA TRP A 160 10.47 4.67 17.22
C TRP A 160 9.23 3.98 16.62
N VAL A 161 8.69 4.48 15.51
CA VAL A 161 7.54 3.89 14.79
C VAL A 161 7.89 2.49 14.29
N ASP A 162 8.99 2.35 13.55
CA ASP A 162 9.40 1.09 12.91
C ASP A 162 9.69 -0.02 13.92
N ARG A 163 10.34 0.31 15.06
CA ARG A 163 10.55 -0.69 16.12
C ARG A 163 9.25 -1.23 16.71
N ARG A 164 8.16 -0.48 16.61
CA ARG A 164 6.82 -0.87 17.11
C ARG A 164 5.89 -1.36 16.02
N TYR A 165 6.41 -1.61 14.82
CA TYR A 165 5.62 -2.08 13.69
C TYR A 165 4.63 -3.21 14.04
N PRO A 166 5.03 -4.29 14.77
CA PRO A 166 4.09 -5.36 15.14
C PRO A 166 2.92 -4.86 16.00
N VAL A 167 3.15 -3.86 16.85
CA VAL A 167 2.10 -3.25 17.69
C VAL A 167 1.07 -2.54 16.81
N TRP A 168 1.53 -1.77 15.81
CA TRP A 168 0.62 -1.06 14.91
C TRP A 168 -0.19 -2.00 14.05
N VAL A 169 0.40 -3.08 13.57
CA VAL A 169 -0.31 -4.15 12.85
C VAL A 169 -1.34 -4.80 13.77
N LEU A 170 -0.98 -5.14 15.00
CA LEU A 170 -1.91 -5.72 15.97
C LEU A 170 -3.08 -4.78 16.28
N LEU A 171 -2.82 -3.49 16.49
CA LEU A 171 -3.86 -2.49 16.69
C LEU A 171 -4.78 -2.37 15.47
N SER A 172 -4.26 -2.50 14.25
CA SER A 172 -5.08 -2.51 13.04
C SER A 172 -6.05 -3.68 12.93
N VAL A 173 -5.80 -4.74 13.69
CA VAL A 173 -6.68 -5.91 13.83
C VAL A 173 -7.62 -5.75 15.04
N LEU A 174 -7.09 -5.34 16.18
CA LEU A 174 -7.85 -5.26 17.44
C LEU A 174 -8.91 -4.15 17.42
N ILE A 175 -8.61 -2.99 16.81
CA ILE A 175 -9.55 -1.87 16.76
C ILE A 175 -10.87 -2.25 16.06
N PRO A 176 -10.89 -2.78 14.82
CA PRO A 176 -12.14 -3.19 14.20
C PRO A 176 -12.81 -4.38 14.90
N THR A 177 -12.04 -5.28 15.52
CA THR A 177 -12.57 -6.38 16.33
C THR A 177 -13.34 -5.86 17.54
N ALA A 178 -12.74 -4.94 18.28
CA ALA A 178 -13.38 -4.31 19.44
C ALA A 178 -14.59 -3.46 19.03
N PHE A 179 -14.49 -2.74 17.91
CA PHE A 179 -15.62 -2.00 17.34
C PHE A 179 -16.79 -2.93 17.00
N GLY A 180 -16.53 -4.07 16.37
CA GLY A 180 -17.56 -5.07 16.06
C GLY A 180 -18.23 -5.63 17.32
N ALA A 181 -17.45 -5.96 18.35
CA ALA A 181 -17.97 -6.40 19.66
C ALA A 181 -18.86 -5.35 20.31
N TRP A 182 -18.49 -4.10 20.23
CA TRP A 182 -19.28 -2.99 20.76
C TRP A 182 -20.55 -2.73 19.92
N TYR A 183 -20.42 -2.71 18.58
CA TYR A 183 -21.51 -2.33 17.67
C TYR A 183 -22.63 -3.38 17.58
N GLN A 184 -22.28 -4.66 17.42
CA GLN A 184 -23.23 -5.75 17.30
C GLN A 184 -23.48 -6.51 18.62
N GLY A 185 -22.62 -6.27 19.61
CA GLY A 185 -22.64 -6.98 20.89
C GLY A 185 -21.93 -8.33 20.86
N GLY A 186 -21.19 -8.61 21.94
CA GLY A 186 -20.61 -9.90 22.26
C GLY A 186 -19.62 -10.47 21.25
N TRP A 187 -19.48 -11.81 21.31
CA TRP A 187 -18.50 -12.55 20.52
C TRP A 187 -18.79 -12.54 19.00
N SER A 188 -20.05 -12.62 18.62
CA SER A 188 -20.48 -12.57 17.22
C SER A 188 -20.06 -11.25 16.56
N GLY A 189 -20.27 -10.11 17.25
CA GLY A 189 -19.82 -8.81 16.77
C GLY A 189 -18.29 -8.68 16.69
N ALA A 190 -17.55 -9.26 17.68
CA ALA A 190 -16.09 -9.31 17.62
C ALA A 190 -15.60 -10.07 16.38
N LEU A 191 -16.17 -11.23 16.11
CA LEU A 191 -15.84 -12.04 14.93
C LEU A 191 -16.14 -11.29 13.63
N TRP A 192 -17.23 -10.58 13.55
CA TRP A 192 -17.61 -9.71 12.44
C TRP A 192 -16.58 -8.58 12.21
N GLY A 193 -16.23 -7.85 13.26
CA GLY A 193 -15.21 -6.78 13.19
C GLY A 193 -13.84 -7.31 12.78
N PHE A 194 -13.44 -8.49 13.29
CA PHE A 194 -12.20 -9.16 12.89
C PHE A 194 -12.20 -9.53 11.42
N TYR A 195 -13.24 -10.20 10.91
CA TYR A 195 -13.24 -10.63 9.52
C TYR A 195 -13.31 -9.45 8.55
N TRP A 196 -14.23 -8.52 8.70
CA TRP A 196 -14.41 -7.43 7.75
C TRP A 196 -13.39 -6.30 7.93
N GLY A 197 -13.12 -5.92 9.17
CA GLY A 197 -12.20 -4.83 9.48
C GLY A 197 -10.71 -5.20 9.43
N ALA A 198 -10.38 -6.49 9.57
CA ALA A 198 -8.98 -6.95 9.49
C ALA A 198 -8.77 -7.91 8.33
N VAL A 199 -9.37 -9.10 8.30
CA VAL A 199 -9.06 -10.13 7.29
C VAL A 199 -9.36 -9.64 5.87
N VAL A 200 -10.61 -9.28 5.57
CA VAL A 200 -11.04 -8.83 4.23
C VAL A 200 -10.32 -7.54 3.84
N ARG A 201 -10.21 -6.59 4.77
CA ARG A 201 -9.48 -5.35 4.55
C ARG A 201 -8.02 -5.59 4.16
N LEU A 202 -7.29 -6.46 4.88
CA LEU A 202 -5.88 -6.76 4.58
C LEU A 202 -5.73 -7.34 3.18
N VAL A 203 -6.56 -8.31 2.80
CA VAL A 203 -6.54 -8.89 1.46
C VAL A 203 -6.76 -7.80 0.40
N ILE A 204 -7.80 -6.99 0.55
CA ILE A 204 -8.12 -5.93 -0.42
C ILE A 204 -6.97 -4.91 -0.52
N VAL A 205 -6.46 -4.39 0.59
CA VAL A 205 -5.39 -3.38 0.58
C VAL A 205 -4.11 -3.93 -0.05
N HIS A 206 -3.72 -5.18 0.22
CA HIS A 206 -2.56 -5.78 -0.43
C HIS A 206 -2.75 -5.87 -1.94
N HIS A 207 -3.89 -6.39 -2.40
CA HIS A 207 -4.16 -6.48 -3.83
C HIS A 207 -4.30 -5.12 -4.51
N MET A 208 -4.86 -4.11 -3.85
CA MET A 208 -4.93 -2.75 -4.38
C MET A 208 -3.53 -2.17 -4.67
N ILE A 209 -2.54 -2.44 -3.81
CA ILE A 209 -1.17 -1.98 -4.03
C ILE A 209 -0.45 -2.82 -5.07
N TRP A 210 -0.55 -4.15 -4.98
CA TRP A 210 0.11 -5.05 -5.92
C TRP A 210 -0.40 -4.91 -7.35
N ILE A 211 -1.68 -4.60 -7.53
CA ILE A 211 -2.26 -4.39 -8.86
C ILE A 211 -1.73 -3.11 -9.50
N VAL A 212 -1.36 -2.08 -8.72
CA VAL A 212 -0.68 -0.90 -9.24
C VAL A 212 0.66 -1.32 -9.84
N ASN A 213 1.48 -2.09 -9.11
CA ASN A 213 2.78 -2.54 -9.61
C ASN A 213 2.67 -3.41 -10.86
N SER A 214 1.71 -4.33 -10.89
CA SER A 214 1.58 -5.28 -12.00
C SER A 214 0.80 -4.70 -13.18
N LEU A 215 -0.40 -4.18 -12.95
CA LEU A 215 -1.31 -3.76 -14.02
C LEU A 215 -0.88 -2.44 -14.65
N SER A 216 -0.44 -1.46 -13.82
CA SER A 216 -0.05 -0.14 -14.34
C SER A 216 1.30 -0.13 -15.08
N HIS A 217 2.05 -1.24 -15.08
CA HIS A 217 3.22 -1.44 -15.94
C HIS A 217 2.93 -2.37 -17.15
N THR A 218 1.69 -2.86 -17.29
CA THR A 218 1.30 -3.73 -18.41
C THR A 218 0.21 -3.11 -19.28
N TRP A 219 -0.84 -2.54 -18.67
CA TRP A 219 -2.01 -2.03 -19.37
C TRP A 219 -2.31 -0.57 -19.03
N GLY A 220 -2.93 0.13 -19.98
CA GLY A 220 -3.34 1.52 -19.84
C GLY A 220 -2.74 2.43 -20.90
N ARG A 221 -2.89 3.74 -20.73
CA ARG A 221 -2.39 4.77 -21.66
C ARG A 221 -1.11 5.40 -21.12
N ARG A 222 -0.18 5.71 -22.01
CA ARG A 222 0.97 6.55 -21.67
C ARG A 222 0.61 8.00 -21.95
N GLY A 223 0.69 8.84 -20.92
CA GLY A 223 0.46 10.28 -21.02
C GLY A 223 1.75 11.09 -21.05
N SER A 224 2.86 10.45 -20.64
CA SER A 224 4.19 11.03 -20.59
C SER A 224 5.21 10.04 -21.13
N ASP A 225 6.29 10.55 -21.68
CA ASP A 225 7.43 9.76 -22.10
C ASP A 225 8.31 9.47 -20.87
N THR A 226 8.34 8.20 -20.46
CA THR A 226 9.14 7.66 -19.35
C THR A 226 9.99 6.52 -19.88
N THR A 227 11.12 6.23 -19.23
CA THR A 227 12.03 5.16 -19.62
C THR A 227 11.49 3.75 -19.28
N ASP A 228 10.52 3.68 -18.39
CA ASP A 228 9.83 2.46 -17.97
C ASP A 228 8.55 2.18 -18.77
N THR A 229 7.81 1.13 -18.41
CA THR A 229 6.57 0.74 -19.07
C THR A 229 5.31 1.23 -18.34
N SER A 230 5.45 2.14 -17.38
CA SER A 230 4.33 2.68 -16.60
C SER A 230 3.22 3.29 -17.46
N ARG A 231 1.98 3.14 -17.02
CA ARG A 231 0.77 3.53 -17.75
C ARG A 231 -0.27 4.11 -16.79
N ASN A 232 -1.15 4.93 -17.33
CA ASN A 232 -2.30 5.49 -16.65
C ASN A 232 -3.53 4.62 -16.90
N LEU A 233 -4.19 4.21 -15.82
CA LEU A 233 -5.40 3.40 -15.86
C LEU A 233 -6.49 4.05 -14.99
N TRP A 234 -7.46 4.68 -15.64
CA TRP A 234 -8.49 5.51 -15.01
C TRP A 234 -9.29 4.77 -13.92
N LEU A 235 -9.77 3.57 -14.24
CA LEU A 235 -10.56 2.78 -13.29
C LEU A 235 -9.74 2.40 -12.04
N LEU A 236 -8.46 2.06 -12.25
CA LEU A 236 -7.56 1.75 -11.16
C LEU A 236 -7.30 2.98 -10.29
N ALA A 237 -7.19 4.17 -10.89
CA ALA A 237 -6.96 5.41 -10.15
C ALA A 237 -8.08 5.72 -9.15
N LEU A 238 -9.33 5.39 -9.48
CA LEU A 238 -10.44 5.57 -8.54
C LEU A 238 -10.32 4.66 -7.32
N VAL A 239 -10.11 3.36 -7.54
CA VAL A 239 -10.11 2.37 -6.46
C VAL A 239 -8.83 2.38 -5.64
N THR A 240 -7.72 2.92 -6.19
CA THR A 240 -6.42 3.04 -5.53
C THR A 240 -6.07 4.47 -5.11
N PHE A 241 -7.07 5.35 -4.98
CA PHE A 241 -6.91 6.73 -4.50
C PHE A 241 -5.90 7.58 -5.29
N GLY A 242 -5.84 7.38 -6.61
CA GLY A 242 -4.99 8.12 -7.53
C GLY A 242 -3.77 7.36 -8.05
N GLU A 243 -3.39 6.22 -7.45
CA GLU A 243 -2.19 5.46 -7.83
C GLU A 243 -2.25 4.92 -9.28
N GLY A 244 -3.44 4.75 -9.85
CA GLY A 244 -3.62 4.37 -11.26
C GLY A 244 -3.17 5.43 -12.26
N TRP A 245 -2.85 6.67 -11.85
CA TRP A 245 -2.15 7.67 -12.67
C TRP A 245 -0.64 7.43 -12.66
N HIS A 246 -0.23 6.21 -12.84
CA HIS A 246 1.11 5.71 -12.56
C HIS A 246 2.18 6.23 -13.52
N ASN A 247 1.86 6.39 -14.80
CA ASN A 247 2.76 7.02 -15.77
C ASN A 247 2.98 8.52 -15.49
N ASN A 248 1.92 9.24 -15.08
CA ASN A 248 2.07 10.61 -14.62
C ASN A 248 3.00 10.68 -13.41
N HIS A 249 2.83 9.75 -12.46
CA HIS A 249 3.64 9.66 -11.27
C HIS A 249 5.11 9.37 -11.60
N HIS A 250 5.40 8.38 -12.46
CA HIS A 250 6.77 8.07 -12.88
C HIS A 250 7.45 9.22 -13.63
N ALA A 251 6.68 10.03 -14.38
CA ALA A 251 7.20 11.22 -15.02
C ALA A 251 7.52 12.36 -14.04
N ARG A 252 6.78 12.47 -12.92
CA ARG A 252 6.97 13.53 -11.92
C ARG A 252 6.76 12.99 -10.49
N PRO A 253 7.64 12.13 -9.98
CA PRO A 253 7.42 11.37 -8.74
C PRO A 253 7.34 12.24 -7.49
N THR A 254 7.93 13.45 -7.52
CA THR A 254 7.90 14.35 -6.35
C THR A 254 6.59 15.12 -6.17
N LEU A 255 5.68 15.11 -7.16
CA LEU A 255 4.39 15.77 -7.02
C LEU A 255 3.45 14.97 -6.13
N ALA A 256 2.72 15.65 -5.27
CA ALA A 256 1.65 15.06 -4.48
C ALA A 256 0.41 14.75 -5.32
N ARG A 257 0.24 15.49 -6.42
CA ARG A 257 -0.85 15.32 -7.37
C ARG A 257 -0.45 14.39 -8.50
N MET A 258 -1.14 13.26 -8.66
CA MET A 258 -0.93 12.30 -9.74
C MET A 258 -1.89 12.52 -10.93
N GLY A 259 -3.11 12.95 -10.66
CA GLY A 259 -4.08 13.35 -11.70
C GLY A 259 -3.89 14.79 -12.11
N TRP A 260 -3.43 15.07 -13.35
CA TRP A 260 -2.99 16.39 -13.78
C TRP A 260 -4.10 17.31 -14.28
N ASN A 261 -5.30 16.79 -14.48
CA ASN A 261 -6.46 17.58 -14.93
C ASN A 261 -7.75 17.08 -14.25
N TRP A 262 -8.87 17.77 -14.48
CA TRP A 262 -10.15 17.47 -13.84
C TRP A 262 -10.76 16.12 -14.26
N ARG A 263 -10.36 15.57 -15.43
CA ARG A 263 -10.79 14.24 -15.90
C ARG A 263 -9.97 13.10 -15.28
N GLN A 264 -8.99 13.43 -14.48
CA GLN A 264 -8.10 12.51 -13.80
C GLN A 264 -8.34 12.60 -12.28
N PRO A 265 -9.40 11.97 -11.75
CA PRO A 265 -9.70 12.01 -10.33
C PRO A 265 -8.56 11.41 -9.51
N ASP A 266 -8.17 12.13 -8.46
CA ASP A 266 -7.10 11.74 -7.54
C ASP A 266 -7.57 11.98 -6.10
N PRO A 267 -8.29 10.99 -5.51
CA PRO A 267 -8.79 11.12 -4.13
C PRO A 267 -7.67 11.31 -3.10
N GLY A 268 -6.49 10.72 -3.30
CA GLY A 268 -5.33 10.94 -2.44
C GLY A 268 -4.87 12.40 -2.44
N TRP A 269 -4.85 13.03 -3.61
CA TRP A 269 -4.59 14.46 -3.73
C TRP A 269 -5.64 15.31 -3.01
N TRP A 270 -6.92 15.02 -3.18
CA TRP A 270 -8.00 15.75 -2.51
C TRP A 270 -7.87 15.65 -0.99
N PHE A 271 -7.49 14.47 -0.49
CA PHE A 271 -7.24 14.27 0.93
C PHE A 271 -6.04 15.11 1.43
N ILE A 272 -4.91 15.14 0.69
CA ILE A 272 -3.75 15.98 1.03
C ILE A 272 -4.14 17.47 1.05
N CYS A 273 -4.91 17.94 0.07
CA CYS A 273 -5.43 19.30 0.06
C CYS A 273 -6.31 19.62 1.28
N SER A 274 -7.12 18.64 1.73
CA SER A 274 -7.92 18.81 2.94
C SER A 274 -7.04 18.95 4.20
N LEU A 275 -6.02 18.10 4.34
CA LEU A 275 -5.05 18.22 5.43
C LEU A 275 -4.30 19.56 5.41
N GLN A 276 -3.95 20.06 4.21
CA GLN A 276 -3.30 21.35 4.06
C GLN A 276 -4.22 22.51 4.48
N ARG A 277 -5.48 22.48 4.08
CA ARG A 277 -6.48 23.48 4.49
C ARG A 277 -6.70 23.49 6.01
N MET A 278 -6.60 22.34 6.66
CA MET A 278 -6.67 22.22 8.13
C MET A 278 -5.36 22.61 8.84
N GLY A 279 -4.32 23.00 8.11
CA GLY A 279 -3.00 23.33 8.68
C GLY A 279 -2.21 22.12 9.20
N LEU A 280 -2.65 20.90 8.90
CA LEU A 280 -2.02 19.66 9.37
C LEU A 280 -0.79 19.26 8.54
N VAL A 281 -0.70 19.73 7.31
CA VAL A 281 0.46 19.56 6.42
C VAL A 281 0.75 20.85 5.67
N HIS A 282 1.99 21.00 5.17
CA HIS A 282 2.43 22.20 4.46
C HIS A 282 3.43 21.87 3.35
N SER A 283 3.86 22.88 2.58
CA SER A 283 4.83 22.75 1.47
C SER A 283 4.44 21.64 0.47
N VAL A 284 3.14 21.59 0.14
CA VAL A 284 2.60 20.58 -0.78
C VAL A 284 2.99 20.92 -2.21
N LYS A 285 3.62 19.96 -2.90
CA LYS A 285 4.02 20.07 -4.30
C LYS A 285 2.85 19.58 -5.17
N GLY A 286 2.17 20.48 -5.86
CA GLY A 286 0.99 20.20 -6.69
C GLY A 286 1.20 20.43 -8.16
#